data_d7e04aa4fced2ca1623632c9ce168c2d
#
_entry.id   d7e04aa4fced2ca1623632c9ce168c2d
#
_cell.length_a   1.000
_cell.length_b   1.000
_cell.length_c   1.000
_cell.angle_alpha   90.00
_cell.angle_beta   90.00
_cell.angle_gamma   90.00
#
_symmetry.space_group_name_H-M   'P 1'
#
loop_
_entity.id
_entity.type
_entity.pdbx_description
1 polymer ?
#
loop_
_entity_poly.entity_id
_entity_poly.type
_entity_poly.pdbx_seq_one_letter_code
_entity_poly.pdbx_strand_id
1 'polypeptide(L)'
;MTIKFDGRVAIVTGAGGGLGRAYALELARRGAKVVVNDLGGSRDGTGHSDAALQVVEEIRAAGGTAISNGGSVTEYDQMVEMVAKAKEEWGGVHVLINNAGILRDKSFAKMEPADFDLVLKVHVSGSANVTKACWDLMREQAYGRILMT
;
A
#
# COMPACT_ATOMS: atom_id res chain seq x y z
N MET A 1 17.00 -22.14 1.32
CA MET A 1 17.42 -20.71 1.47
C MET A 1 16.19 -19.86 1.66
N THR A 2 16.14 -19.03 2.68
CA THR A 2 15.02 -18.12 2.91
C THR A 2 15.41 -16.71 2.44
N ILE A 3 14.61 -16.13 1.54
CA ILE A 3 14.81 -14.74 1.11
C ILE A 3 14.54 -13.80 2.28
N LYS A 4 15.47 -12.89 2.56
CA LYS A 4 15.39 -11.87 3.61
C LYS A 4 15.25 -10.48 3.00
N PHE A 5 14.60 -9.61 3.76
CA PHE A 5 14.43 -8.19 3.42
C PHE A 5 15.04 -7.27 4.48
N ASP A 6 16.03 -7.74 5.20
CA ASP A 6 16.72 -6.95 6.24
C ASP A 6 17.24 -5.62 5.65
N GLY A 7 16.95 -4.52 6.33
CA GLY A 7 17.30 -3.17 5.88
C GLY A 7 16.43 -2.61 4.74
N ARG A 8 15.47 -3.38 4.23
CA ARG A 8 14.53 -2.88 3.20
C ARG A 8 13.31 -2.25 3.84
N VAL A 9 12.81 -1.22 3.16
CA VAL A 9 11.57 -0.53 3.49
C VAL A 9 10.55 -0.85 2.40
N ALA A 10 9.39 -1.32 2.80
CA ALA A 10 8.31 -1.68 1.90
C ALA A 10 7.06 -0.83 2.16
N ILE A 11 6.38 -0.42 1.10
CA ILE A 11 5.03 0.15 1.16
C ILE A 11 4.08 -0.87 0.53
N VAL A 12 3.00 -1.20 1.25
CA VAL A 12 1.91 -2.03 0.74
C VAL A 12 0.62 -1.23 0.82
N THR A 13 -0.02 -0.98 -0.32
CA THR A 13 -1.32 -0.29 -0.36
C THR A 13 -2.47 -1.29 -0.24
N GLY A 14 -3.59 -0.86 0.34
CA GLY A 14 -4.71 -1.77 0.63
C GLY A 14 -4.32 -2.88 1.60
N ALA A 15 -3.44 -2.58 2.56
CA ALA A 15 -2.80 -3.57 3.41
C ALA A 15 -3.55 -3.82 4.73
N GLY A 16 -4.72 -3.22 4.93
CA GLY A 16 -5.56 -3.44 6.12
C GLY A 16 -6.27 -4.79 6.16
N GLY A 17 -6.27 -5.55 5.05
CA GLY A 17 -6.94 -6.85 4.97
C GLY A 17 -6.50 -7.67 3.76
N GLY A 18 -7.05 -8.87 3.64
CA GLY A 18 -6.89 -9.74 2.49
C GLY A 18 -5.43 -9.99 2.09
N LEU A 19 -5.15 -9.94 0.80
CA LEU A 19 -3.81 -10.17 0.25
C LEU A 19 -2.81 -9.11 0.71
N GLY A 20 -3.21 -7.83 0.75
CA GLY A 20 -2.33 -6.75 1.19
C GLY A 20 -1.83 -6.95 2.63
N ARG A 21 -2.72 -7.36 3.54
CA ARG A 21 -2.33 -7.72 4.91
C ARG A 21 -1.34 -8.90 4.91
N ALA A 22 -1.60 -9.96 4.12
CA ALA A 22 -0.70 -11.10 4.04
C ALA A 22 0.69 -10.70 3.52
N TYR A 23 0.78 -9.83 2.52
CA TYR A 23 2.05 -9.29 2.03
C TYR A 23 2.78 -8.49 3.10
N ALA A 24 2.08 -7.59 3.80
CA ALA A 24 2.67 -6.77 4.85
C ALA A 24 3.26 -7.62 5.99
N LEU A 25 2.51 -8.61 6.47
CA LEU A 25 2.95 -9.54 7.51
C LEU A 25 4.17 -10.36 7.06
N GLU A 26 4.15 -10.89 5.84
CA GLU A 26 5.24 -11.72 5.34
C GLU A 26 6.51 -10.91 5.07
N LEU A 27 6.41 -9.71 4.52
CA LEU A 27 7.55 -8.81 4.35
C LEU A 27 8.18 -8.45 5.70
N ALA A 28 7.37 -8.11 6.70
CA ALA A 28 7.84 -7.82 8.05
C ALA A 28 8.49 -9.03 8.71
N ARG A 29 7.90 -10.22 8.58
CA ARG A 29 8.47 -11.49 9.09
C ARG A 29 9.84 -11.78 8.48
N ARG A 30 10.08 -11.33 7.26
CA ARG A 30 11.36 -11.47 6.55
C ARG A 30 12.34 -10.32 6.81
N GLY A 31 12.02 -9.39 7.70
CA GLY A 31 12.93 -8.33 8.15
C GLY A 31 12.73 -6.96 7.48
N ALA A 32 11.74 -6.80 6.62
CA ALA A 32 11.40 -5.47 6.08
C ALA A 32 10.75 -4.59 7.15
N LYS A 33 10.98 -3.29 7.05
CA LYS A 33 10.17 -2.25 7.71
C LYS A 33 9.01 -1.90 6.79
N VAL A 34 7.78 -1.92 7.29
CA VAL A 34 6.59 -1.88 6.43
C VAL A 34 5.70 -0.67 6.72
N VAL A 35 5.40 0.10 5.68
CA VAL A 35 4.27 1.04 5.69
C VAL A 35 3.02 0.27 5.29
N VAL A 36 2.10 0.16 6.21
CA VAL A 36 0.78 -0.44 6.01
C VAL A 36 -0.18 0.69 5.62
N ASN A 37 -0.43 0.85 4.33
CA ASN A 37 -1.37 1.85 3.84
C ASN A 37 -2.73 1.21 3.61
N ASP A 38 -3.76 1.81 4.17
CA ASP A 38 -5.16 1.48 3.90
C ASP A 38 -6.04 2.68 4.22
N LEU A 39 -6.95 3.02 3.32
CA LEU A 39 -7.93 4.08 3.52
C LEU A 39 -8.97 3.71 4.61
N GLY A 40 -9.09 2.43 4.94
CA GLY A 40 -10.05 1.91 5.90
C GLY A 40 -11.44 1.63 5.33
N GLY A 41 -11.61 1.69 4.01
CA GLY A 41 -12.86 1.36 3.35
C GLY A 41 -13.11 -0.14 3.25
N SER A 42 -14.38 -0.51 3.03
CA SER A 42 -14.78 -1.87 2.64
C SER A 42 -14.35 -2.16 1.20
N ARG A 43 -14.60 -3.40 0.73
CA ARG A 43 -14.26 -3.82 -0.64
C ARG A 43 -14.88 -2.97 -1.74
N ASP A 44 -16.03 -2.36 -1.49
CA ASP A 44 -16.72 -1.47 -2.43
C ASP A 44 -16.26 0.00 -2.36
N GLY A 45 -15.32 0.31 -1.46
CA GLY A 45 -14.77 1.65 -1.27
C GLY A 45 -15.57 2.53 -0.31
N THR A 46 -16.48 1.95 0.49
CA THR A 46 -17.27 2.69 1.48
C THR A 46 -16.77 2.45 2.91
N GLY A 47 -17.12 3.35 3.83
CA GLY A 47 -16.81 3.23 5.26
C GLY A 47 -15.38 3.59 5.62
N HIS A 48 -15.07 3.53 6.92
CA HIS A 48 -13.76 3.76 7.51
C HIS A 48 -13.50 2.76 8.64
N SER A 49 -12.26 2.31 8.77
CA SER A 49 -11.84 1.42 9.84
C SER A 49 -10.36 1.66 10.18
N ASP A 50 -9.95 1.18 11.35
CA ASP A 50 -8.55 1.21 11.80
C ASP A 50 -7.75 -0.02 11.33
N ALA A 51 -8.13 -0.60 10.18
CA ALA A 51 -7.57 -1.84 9.68
C ALA A 51 -6.04 -1.77 9.50
N ALA A 52 -5.52 -0.66 9.00
CA ALA A 52 -4.07 -0.46 8.87
C ALA A 52 -3.35 -0.52 10.23
N LEU A 53 -3.93 0.12 11.25
CA LEU A 53 -3.35 0.13 12.60
C LEU A 53 -3.35 -1.27 13.22
N GLN A 54 -4.43 -2.04 13.04
CA GLN A 54 -4.49 -3.42 13.53
C GLN A 54 -3.38 -4.29 12.94
N VAL A 55 -3.10 -4.17 11.64
CA VAL A 55 -2.01 -4.89 10.99
C VAL A 55 -0.63 -4.44 11.50
N VAL A 56 -0.45 -3.15 11.76
CA VAL A 56 0.77 -2.62 12.39
C VAL A 56 0.99 -3.23 13.76
N GLU A 57 -0.06 -3.33 14.58
CA GLU A 57 0.02 -3.94 15.91
C GLU A 57 0.36 -5.43 15.84
N GLU A 58 -0.20 -6.18 14.89
CA GLU A 58 0.16 -7.56 14.64
C GLU A 58 1.65 -7.72 14.27
N ILE A 59 2.15 -6.87 13.37
CA ILE A 59 3.57 -6.87 12.97
C ILE A 59 4.46 -6.58 14.17
N ARG A 60 4.14 -5.59 14.98
CA ARG A 60 4.92 -5.22 16.17
C ARG A 60 4.89 -6.30 17.24
N ALA A 61 3.74 -6.91 17.48
CA ALA A 61 3.60 -8.03 18.42
C ALA A 61 4.44 -9.25 18.01
N ALA A 62 4.66 -9.44 16.71
CA ALA A 62 5.54 -10.48 16.16
C ALA A 62 7.03 -10.06 16.13
N GLY A 63 7.39 -8.89 16.67
CA GLY A 63 8.76 -8.38 16.70
C GLY A 63 9.21 -7.64 15.43
N GLY A 64 8.32 -7.38 14.51
CA GLY A 64 8.59 -6.61 13.28
C GLY A 64 8.45 -5.10 13.48
N THR A 65 8.71 -4.36 12.40
CA THR A 65 8.66 -2.90 12.39
C THR A 65 7.66 -2.42 11.35
N ALA A 66 6.68 -1.63 11.75
CA ALA A 66 5.69 -1.06 10.83
C ALA A 66 5.14 0.26 11.33
N ILE A 67 4.65 1.06 10.37
CA ILE A 67 3.81 2.24 10.61
C ILE A 67 2.55 2.16 9.76
N SER A 68 1.47 2.76 10.23
CA SER A 68 0.23 2.89 9.47
C SER A 68 0.19 4.19 8.67
N ASN A 69 -0.54 4.15 7.56
CA ASN A 69 -0.88 5.31 6.76
C ASN A 69 -2.32 5.20 6.26
N GLY A 70 -3.12 6.24 6.48
CA GLY A 70 -4.53 6.30 6.08
C GLY A 70 -4.78 7.06 4.78
N GLY A 71 -3.75 7.38 4.01
CA GLY A 71 -3.87 8.14 2.77
C GLY A 71 -4.58 7.37 1.65
N SER A 72 -5.31 8.11 0.81
CA SER A 72 -5.95 7.57 -0.39
C SER A 72 -4.98 7.52 -1.55
N VAL A 73 -4.88 6.35 -2.22
CA VAL A 73 -4.07 6.21 -3.44
C VAL A 73 -4.56 7.11 -4.58
N THR A 74 -5.81 7.57 -4.54
CA THR A 74 -6.36 8.49 -5.53
C THR A 74 -5.91 9.94 -5.34
N GLU A 75 -5.29 10.25 -4.20
CA GLU A 75 -4.81 11.58 -3.85
C GLU A 75 -3.27 11.60 -3.87
N TYR A 76 -2.70 12.13 -4.96
CA TYR A 76 -1.26 12.10 -5.21
C TYR A 76 -0.45 12.72 -4.07
N ASP A 77 -0.88 13.87 -3.56
CA ASP A 77 -0.15 14.59 -2.49
C ASP A 77 -0.07 13.75 -1.20
N GLN A 78 -1.13 12.99 -0.86
CA GLN A 78 -1.11 12.08 0.28
C GLN A 78 -0.11 10.92 0.07
N MET A 79 0.07 10.47 -1.16
CA MET A 79 1.07 9.44 -1.49
C MET A 79 2.49 9.99 -1.41
N VAL A 80 2.71 11.24 -1.82
CA VAL A 80 3.99 11.94 -1.63
C VAL A 80 4.33 12.07 -0.14
N GLU A 81 3.37 12.47 0.69
CA GLU A 81 3.55 12.56 2.15
C GLU A 81 3.86 11.20 2.78
N MET A 82 3.19 10.14 2.34
CA MET A 82 3.47 8.77 2.81
C MET A 82 4.91 8.34 2.51
N VAL A 83 5.39 8.58 1.30
CA VAL A 83 6.76 8.26 0.88
C VAL A 83 7.78 9.10 1.66
N ALA A 84 7.51 10.40 1.83
CA ALA A 84 8.35 11.30 2.63
C ALA A 84 8.46 10.81 4.08
N LYS A 85 7.36 10.36 4.67
CA LYS A 85 7.35 9.82 6.03
C LYS A 85 8.17 8.54 6.14
N ALA A 86 8.06 7.62 5.18
CA ALA A 86 8.88 6.41 5.16
C ALA A 86 10.38 6.73 5.04
N LYS A 87 10.73 7.71 4.20
CA LYS A 87 12.12 8.20 4.06
C LYS A 87 12.63 8.84 5.35
N GLU A 88 11.83 9.65 6.01
CA GLU A 88 12.17 10.26 7.30
C GLU A 88 12.44 9.20 8.39
N GLU A 89 11.55 8.22 8.51
CA GLU A 89 11.63 7.21 9.55
C GLU A 89 12.76 6.18 9.33
N TRP A 90 13.02 5.81 8.07
CA TRP A 90 13.86 4.66 7.75
C TRP A 90 14.87 4.88 6.61
N GLY A 91 14.94 6.07 6.05
CA GLY A 91 15.95 6.45 5.08
C GLY A 91 15.62 6.14 3.62
N GLY A 92 14.51 5.48 3.31
CA GLY A 92 14.18 5.17 1.91
C GLY A 92 12.93 4.34 1.73
N VAL A 93 12.64 3.97 0.47
CA VAL A 93 11.60 3.02 0.07
C VAL A 93 12.19 2.10 -0.99
N HIS A 94 12.17 0.81 -0.77
CA HIS A 94 12.83 -0.19 -1.62
C HIS A 94 11.86 -1.10 -2.36
N VAL A 95 10.68 -1.34 -1.77
CA VAL A 95 9.64 -2.21 -2.31
C VAL A 95 8.31 -1.46 -2.27
N LEU A 96 7.59 -1.48 -3.36
CA LEU A 96 6.20 -0.99 -3.45
C LEU A 96 5.31 -2.12 -3.96
N ILE A 97 4.27 -2.45 -3.21
CA ILE A 97 3.20 -3.34 -3.67
C ILE A 97 1.93 -2.51 -3.83
N ASN A 98 1.57 -2.25 -5.08
CA ASN A 98 0.31 -1.62 -5.46
C ASN A 98 -0.80 -2.68 -5.40
N ASN A 99 -1.44 -2.81 -4.24
CA ASN A 99 -2.49 -3.79 -4.00
C ASN A 99 -3.85 -3.14 -3.70
N ALA A 100 -3.90 -1.84 -3.43
CA ALA A 100 -5.17 -1.15 -3.19
C ALA A 100 -6.11 -1.31 -4.38
N GLY A 101 -7.35 -1.68 -4.10
CA GLY A 101 -8.38 -1.87 -5.10
C GLY A 101 -9.76 -1.93 -4.45
N ILE A 102 -10.78 -1.70 -5.27
CA ILE A 102 -12.19 -1.82 -4.89
C ILE A 102 -12.94 -2.67 -5.92
N LEU A 103 -14.04 -3.25 -5.49
CA LEU A 103 -14.92 -4.05 -6.35
C LEU A 103 -16.30 -3.39 -6.43
N ARG A 104 -16.78 -3.16 -7.65
CA ARG A 104 -18.11 -2.66 -7.98
C ARG A 104 -18.75 -3.57 -9.01
N ASP A 105 -18.79 -4.87 -8.70
CA ASP A 105 -19.21 -5.91 -9.65
C ASP A 105 -20.69 -5.85 -9.93
N LYS A 106 -21.00 -5.61 -11.21
CA LYS A 106 -22.36 -5.66 -11.78
C LYS A 106 -22.26 -6.16 -13.21
N SER A 107 -23.38 -6.70 -13.75
CA SER A 107 -23.44 -6.94 -15.20
C SER A 107 -23.29 -5.61 -15.94
N PHE A 108 -22.75 -5.64 -17.16
CA PHE A 108 -22.53 -4.43 -17.95
C PHE A 108 -23.82 -3.58 -18.10
N ALA A 109 -24.97 -4.24 -18.29
CA ALA A 109 -26.26 -3.57 -18.41
C ALA A 109 -26.72 -2.82 -17.14
N LYS A 110 -26.19 -3.21 -15.96
CA LYS A 110 -26.52 -2.62 -14.65
C LYS A 110 -25.40 -1.76 -14.07
N MET A 111 -24.27 -1.69 -14.77
CA MET A 111 -23.12 -0.91 -14.32
C MET A 111 -23.41 0.58 -14.47
N GLU A 112 -23.16 1.32 -13.40
CA GLU A 112 -23.17 2.78 -13.45
C GLU A 112 -21.82 3.30 -13.94
N PRO A 113 -21.77 4.26 -14.89
CA PRO A 113 -20.48 4.83 -15.34
C PRO A 113 -19.60 5.34 -14.21
N ALA A 114 -20.19 5.93 -13.17
CA ALA A 114 -19.45 6.41 -12.00
C ALA A 114 -18.76 5.29 -11.22
N ASP A 115 -19.32 4.07 -11.16
CA ASP A 115 -18.68 2.90 -10.55
C ASP A 115 -17.46 2.46 -11.37
N PHE A 116 -17.60 2.46 -12.70
CA PHE A 116 -16.49 2.17 -13.61
C PHE A 116 -15.33 3.17 -13.45
N ASP A 117 -15.65 4.46 -13.47
CA ASP A 117 -14.65 5.52 -13.31
C ASP A 117 -13.93 5.44 -11.96
N LEU A 118 -14.68 5.14 -10.88
CA LEU A 118 -14.08 5.00 -9.57
C LEU A 118 -13.13 3.79 -9.49
N VAL A 119 -13.50 2.66 -10.07
CA VAL A 119 -12.63 1.47 -10.15
C VAL A 119 -11.35 1.80 -10.92
N LEU A 120 -11.45 2.44 -12.07
CA LEU A 120 -10.26 2.90 -12.82
C LEU A 120 -9.41 3.90 -12.02
N LYS A 121 -10.05 4.85 -11.35
CA LYS A 121 -9.37 5.84 -10.54
C LYS A 121 -8.54 5.18 -9.42
N VAL A 122 -9.11 4.21 -8.73
CA VAL A 122 -8.39 3.50 -7.64
C VAL A 122 -7.30 2.59 -8.20
N HIS A 123 -7.63 1.71 -9.15
CA HIS A 123 -6.68 0.70 -9.63
C HIS A 123 -5.59 1.29 -10.53
N VAL A 124 -5.94 2.10 -11.52
CA VAL A 124 -5.00 2.63 -12.52
C VAL A 124 -4.33 3.90 -12.02
N SER A 125 -5.12 4.95 -11.75
CA SER A 125 -4.55 6.22 -11.29
C SER A 125 -3.90 6.08 -9.92
N GLY A 126 -4.50 5.32 -9.00
CA GLY A 126 -3.94 5.05 -7.69
C GLY A 126 -2.58 4.37 -7.76
N SER A 127 -2.44 3.31 -8.55
CA SER A 127 -1.16 2.64 -8.75
C SER A 127 -0.11 3.56 -9.39
N ALA A 128 -0.51 4.38 -10.35
CA ALA A 128 0.36 5.37 -10.98
C ALA A 128 0.83 6.44 -9.97
N ASN A 129 -0.07 6.94 -9.13
CA ASN A 129 0.24 7.94 -8.11
C ASN A 129 1.29 7.45 -7.11
N VAL A 130 1.11 6.26 -6.55
CA VAL A 130 2.05 5.71 -5.58
C VAL A 130 3.39 5.40 -6.23
N THR A 131 3.35 4.81 -7.43
CA THR A 131 4.57 4.54 -8.20
C THR A 131 5.34 5.83 -8.50
N LYS A 132 4.65 6.88 -8.94
CA LYS A 132 5.26 8.18 -9.21
C LYS A 132 5.85 8.80 -7.94
N ALA A 133 5.18 8.70 -6.80
CA ALA A 133 5.68 9.20 -5.52
C ALA A 133 6.98 8.51 -5.08
N CYS A 134 7.14 7.21 -5.38
CA CYS A 134 8.35 6.44 -5.04
C CYS A 134 9.47 6.59 -6.07
N TRP A 135 9.17 7.01 -7.29
CA TRP A 135 10.03 6.82 -8.47
C TRP A 135 11.41 7.45 -8.33
N ASP A 136 11.47 8.74 -8.03
CA ASP A 136 12.74 9.45 -7.97
C ASP A 136 13.60 8.95 -6.79
N LEU A 137 12.98 8.65 -5.66
CA LEU A 137 13.68 8.07 -4.51
C LEU A 137 14.30 6.71 -4.84
N MET A 138 13.56 5.84 -5.53
CA MET A 138 14.09 4.53 -5.97
C MET A 138 15.22 4.68 -7.00
N ARG A 139 15.14 5.67 -7.88
CA ARG A 139 16.23 5.99 -8.82
C ARG A 139 17.48 6.48 -8.10
N GLU A 140 17.34 7.41 -7.17
CA GLU A 140 18.44 7.92 -6.34
C GLU A 140 19.13 6.81 -5.55
N GLN A 141 18.37 5.85 -5.03
CA GLN A 141 18.87 4.69 -4.31
C GLN A 141 19.55 3.64 -5.22
N ALA A 142 19.41 3.76 -6.55
CA ALA A 142 19.76 2.73 -7.54
C ALA A 142 19.12 1.36 -7.22
N TYR A 143 17.97 1.36 -6.53
CA TYR A 143 17.24 0.16 -6.15
C TYR A 143 15.75 0.45 -5.98
N GLY A 144 14.92 -0.37 -6.57
CA GLY A 144 13.47 -0.39 -6.38
C GLY A 144 12.86 -1.67 -6.94
N ARG A 145 11.81 -2.14 -6.30
CA ARG A 145 10.97 -3.25 -6.79
C ARG A 145 9.52 -2.82 -6.66
N ILE A 146 8.82 -2.83 -7.77
CA ILE A 146 7.42 -2.40 -7.86
C ILE A 146 6.60 -3.58 -8.37
N LEU A 147 5.58 -3.93 -7.60
CA LEU A 147 4.63 -4.99 -7.93
C LEU A 147 3.25 -4.37 -8.12
N MET A 148 2.56 -4.80 -9.16
CA MET A 148 1.14 -4.53 -9.42
C MET A 148 0.33 -5.81 -9.21
N THR A 149 -0.73 -5.77 -8.45
CA THR A 149 -1.61 -6.93 -8.21
C THR A 149 -3.02 -6.68 -8.71
#